data_7bc4eba3f5690e32dd18372b9646ac15
#
_entry.id   7bc4eba3f5690e32dd18372b9646ac15
#
_cell.length_a   1.000
_cell.length_b   1.000
_cell.length_c   1.000
_cell.angle_alpha   90.00
_cell.angle_beta   90.00
_cell.angle_gamma   90.00
#
_symmetry.space_group_name_H-M   'P 1'
#
loop_
_entity.id
_entity.type
_entity.pdbx_description
1 polymer ?
#
loop_
_entity_poly.entity_id
_entity_poly.type
_entity_poly.pdbx_seq_one_letter_code
_entity_poly.pdbx_strand_id
1 'polypeptide(L)'
;MSNEENLEEDLEEDRALARGVRYRVIVESGVLERPGWLAAAREMTQIGEEIRVLPALPTRMLIADDQMALVPMRSQGDDDRGSGALLVHPSGLLDLVSAIFEEYWTSATTFLPIAEAPSAADVDRDLLRLLLLGVTDAAAAAQLGISLRTVQRRVSELMETAGVTTRMQLGAEAVRRSWV
;
A
#
# COMPACT_ATOMS: atom_id res chain seq x y z
N MET A 1 -16.69 9.73 -19.97
CA MET A 1 -17.36 8.64 -19.29
C MET A 1 -16.54 8.10 -18.12
N SER A 2 -15.22 8.05 -18.16
CA SER A 2 -14.39 7.52 -17.04
C SER A 2 -14.35 8.33 -15.73
N ASN A 3 -14.70 9.60 -15.72
CA ASN A 3 -14.51 10.44 -14.53
C ASN A 3 -15.75 10.50 -13.61
N GLU A 4 -16.92 10.24 -14.13
CA GLU A 4 -18.17 10.22 -13.36
C GLU A 4 -18.38 8.87 -12.68
N GLU A 5 -18.00 7.76 -13.33
CA GLU A 5 -18.06 6.41 -12.74
C GLU A 5 -17.10 6.29 -11.55
N ASN A 6 -15.88 6.82 -11.64
CA ASN A 6 -14.94 6.84 -10.51
C ASN A 6 -15.45 7.68 -9.32
N LEU A 7 -16.14 8.80 -9.59
CA LEU A 7 -16.71 9.65 -8.54
C LEU A 7 -17.90 9.00 -7.83
N GLU A 8 -18.69 8.18 -8.51
CA GLU A 8 -19.79 7.45 -7.90
C GLU A 8 -19.27 6.26 -7.07
N GLU A 9 -18.26 5.55 -7.54
CA GLU A 9 -17.58 4.50 -6.76
C GLU A 9 -16.94 5.05 -5.48
N ASP A 10 -16.20 6.15 -5.56
CA ASP A 10 -15.58 6.83 -4.40
C ASP A 10 -16.64 7.27 -3.37
N LEU A 11 -17.80 7.79 -3.84
CA LEU A 11 -18.89 8.22 -2.96
C LEU A 11 -19.65 7.04 -2.30
N GLU A 12 -19.70 5.88 -2.93
CA GLU A 12 -20.29 4.67 -2.34
C GLU A 12 -19.35 4.05 -1.31
N GLU A 13 -18.06 4.07 -1.57
CA GLU A 13 -17.00 3.61 -0.67
C GLU A 13 -16.96 4.46 0.61
N ASP A 14 -16.97 5.78 0.49
CA ASP A 14 -17.09 6.73 1.62
C ASP A 14 -18.35 6.50 2.46
N ARG A 15 -19.48 6.21 1.82
CA ARG A 15 -20.74 5.91 2.51
C ARG A 15 -20.74 4.56 3.21
N ALA A 16 -20.00 3.59 2.69
CA ALA A 16 -19.86 2.27 3.31
C ALA A 16 -18.95 2.35 4.54
N LEU A 17 -17.84 3.06 4.45
CA LEU A 17 -16.92 3.32 5.55
C LEU A 17 -17.59 4.10 6.69
N ALA A 18 -18.40 5.11 6.36
CA ALA A 18 -19.19 5.85 7.34
C ALA A 18 -20.21 4.97 8.10
N ARG A 19 -20.56 3.79 7.56
CA ARG A 19 -21.41 2.78 8.21
C ARG A 19 -20.64 1.73 9.01
N GLY A 20 -19.30 1.89 9.14
CA GLY A 20 -18.45 0.99 9.92
C GLY A 20 -17.96 -0.24 9.14
N VAL A 21 -18.07 -0.25 7.83
CA VAL A 21 -17.43 -1.26 6.98
C VAL A 21 -15.91 -1.10 7.08
N ARG A 22 -15.20 -2.19 7.32
CA ARG A 22 -13.74 -2.21 7.33
C ARG A 22 -13.22 -2.71 6.00
N TYR A 23 -12.41 -1.89 5.35
CA TYR A 23 -11.71 -2.28 4.13
C TYR A 23 -10.29 -2.71 4.47
N ARG A 24 -9.88 -3.84 3.90
CA ARG A 24 -8.52 -4.35 3.96
C ARG A 24 -7.98 -4.44 2.54
N VAL A 25 -6.93 -3.70 2.28
CA VAL A 25 -6.36 -3.57 0.93
C VAL A 25 -4.93 -4.08 0.93
N ILE A 26 -4.62 -4.97 0.00
CA ILE A 26 -3.25 -5.40 -0.27
C ILE A 26 -2.84 -4.82 -1.61
N VAL A 27 -1.74 -4.09 -1.63
CA VAL A 27 -1.16 -3.51 -2.84
C VAL A 27 0.22 -4.08 -3.13
N GLU A 28 0.61 -4.08 -4.40
CA GLU A 28 1.99 -4.42 -4.77
C GLU A 28 2.92 -3.24 -4.53
N SER A 29 4.18 -3.54 -4.15
CA SER A 29 5.20 -2.51 -3.92
C SER A 29 5.42 -1.59 -5.12
N GLY A 30 5.22 -2.05 -6.35
CA GLY A 30 5.31 -1.22 -7.56
C GLY A 30 4.28 -0.08 -7.61
N VAL A 31 3.17 -0.19 -6.89
CA VAL A 31 2.17 0.90 -6.78
C VAL A 31 2.74 2.09 -6.00
N LEU A 32 3.64 1.83 -5.05
CA LEU A 32 4.30 2.86 -4.24
C LEU A 32 5.17 3.82 -5.09
N GLU A 33 5.56 3.40 -6.28
CA GLU A 33 6.35 4.22 -7.20
C GLU A 33 5.49 5.20 -8.01
N ARG A 34 4.16 5.07 -7.99
CA ARG A 34 3.24 5.94 -8.73
C ARG A 34 3.14 7.31 -8.05
N PRO A 35 3.29 8.42 -8.82
CA PRO A 35 3.12 9.76 -8.26
C PRO A 35 1.74 9.93 -7.60
N GLY A 36 1.72 10.55 -6.41
CA GLY A 36 0.49 10.80 -5.67
C GLY A 36 -0.06 9.64 -4.84
N TRP A 37 0.51 8.43 -4.97
CA TRP A 37 0.01 7.27 -4.24
C TRP A 37 0.03 7.46 -2.71
N LEU A 38 1.10 8.07 -2.18
CA LEU A 38 1.20 8.31 -0.73
C LEU A 38 0.08 9.24 -0.22
N ALA A 39 -0.31 10.24 -1.02
CA ALA A 39 -1.42 11.13 -0.66
C ALA A 39 -2.74 10.34 -0.66
N ALA A 40 -3.02 9.57 -1.70
CA ALA A 40 -4.21 8.73 -1.78
C ALA A 40 -4.26 7.70 -0.64
N ALA A 41 -3.14 7.03 -0.32
CA ALA A 41 -3.08 6.07 0.79
C ALA A 41 -3.34 6.73 2.17
N ARG A 42 -2.97 8.00 2.33
CA ARG A 42 -3.32 8.77 3.54
C ARG A 42 -4.82 9.00 3.64
N GLU A 43 -5.46 9.41 2.55
CA GLU A 43 -6.90 9.61 2.49
C GLU A 43 -7.65 8.31 2.81
N MET A 44 -7.30 7.20 2.17
CA MET A 44 -7.85 5.87 2.43
C MET A 44 -7.72 5.47 3.90
N THR A 45 -6.56 5.70 4.51
CA THR A 45 -6.35 5.33 5.91
C THR A 45 -7.10 6.23 6.89
N GLN A 46 -7.28 7.52 6.56
CA GLN A 46 -8.09 8.45 7.36
C GLN A 46 -9.57 8.04 7.41
N ILE A 47 -10.09 7.48 6.34
CA ILE A 47 -11.46 6.95 6.29
C ILE A 47 -11.58 5.52 6.87
N GLY A 48 -10.48 4.93 7.32
CA GLY A 48 -10.48 3.67 8.07
C GLY A 48 -10.04 2.43 7.29
N GLU A 49 -9.45 2.59 6.11
CA GLU A 49 -8.88 1.46 5.38
C GLU A 49 -7.57 0.98 6.00
N GLU A 50 -7.41 -0.33 6.07
CA GLU A 50 -6.17 -0.98 6.45
C GLU A 50 -5.41 -1.38 5.19
N ILE A 51 -4.25 -0.77 4.96
CA ILE A 51 -3.42 -1.04 3.78
C ILE A 51 -2.21 -1.87 4.17
N ARG A 52 -1.95 -2.92 3.40
CA ARG A 52 -0.71 -3.71 3.48
C ARG A 52 -0.05 -3.82 2.11
N VAL A 53 1.25 -4.06 2.12
CA VAL A 53 2.09 -4.09 0.91
C VAL A 53 2.78 -5.44 0.78
N LEU A 54 2.75 -5.98 -0.44
CA LEU A 54 3.52 -7.16 -0.85
C LEU A 54 4.41 -6.84 -2.05
N PRO A 55 5.53 -7.56 -2.23
CA PRO A 55 6.35 -7.42 -3.42
C PRO A 55 5.61 -7.70 -4.72
N ALA A 56 4.73 -8.70 -4.72
CA ALA A 56 3.91 -9.11 -5.85
C ALA A 56 2.62 -9.78 -5.39
N LEU A 57 1.57 -9.65 -6.20
CA LEU A 57 0.29 -10.35 -6.04
C LEU A 57 0.01 -11.17 -7.31
N PRO A 58 -0.52 -12.38 -7.20
CA PRO A 58 -0.83 -13.21 -8.38
C PRO A 58 -1.99 -12.64 -9.19
N THR A 59 -2.93 -12.00 -8.53
CA THR A 59 -4.10 -11.35 -9.13
C THR A 59 -4.70 -10.34 -8.16
N ARG A 60 -5.47 -9.42 -8.69
CA ARG A 60 -6.37 -8.58 -7.86
C ARG A 60 -7.56 -9.43 -7.45
N MET A 61 -8.07 -9.21 -6.26
CA MET A 61 -9.34 -9.79 -5.81
C MET A 61 -10.04 -8.83 -4.87
N LEU A 62 -11.36 -8.81 -4.93
CA LEU A 62 -12.21 -8.09 -3.99
C LEU A 62 -13.08 -9.13 -3.29
N ILE A 63 -13.15 -9.06 -1.97
CA ILE A 63 -14.02 -9.92 -1.16
C ILE A 63 -14.95 -9.01 -0.36
N ALA A 64 -16.24 -9.26 -0.44
CA ALA A 64 -17.26 -8.49 0.26
C ALA A 64 -17.99 -9.38 1.28
N ASP A 65 -17.91 -8.98 2.56
CA ASP A 65 -18.65 -9.56 3.70
C ASP A 65 -18.54 -11.08 3.84
N ASP A 66 -17.48 -11.70 3.32
CA ASP A 66 -17.30 -13.15 3.21
C ASP A 66 -18.44 -13.87 2.47
N GLN A 67 -19.24 -13.13 1.71
CA GLN A 67 -20.40 -13.63 0.97
C GLN A 67 -20.20 -13.67 -0.54
N MET A 68 -19.23 -12.92 -1.06
CA MET A 68 -18.88 -12.97 -2.47
C MET A 68 -17.45 -12.48 -2.71
N ALA A 69 -16.87 -12.95 -3.82
CA ALA A 69 -15.60 -12.43 -4.30
C ALA A 69 -15.68 -12.09 -5.79
N LEU A 70 -14.98 -11.04 -6.18
CA LEU A 70 -14.76 -10.66 -7.57
C LEU A 70 -13.30 -10.91 -7.91
N VAL A 71 -13.06 -11.76 -8.92
CA VAL A 71 -11.72 -12.14 -9.37
C VAL A 71 -11.61 -11.85 -10.86
N PRO A 72 -10.64 -11.04 -11.32
CA PRO A 72 -10.43 -10.80 -12.75
C PRO A 72 -10.16 -12.11 -13.50
N MET A 73 -10.72 -12.25 -14.70
CA MET A 73 -10.51 -13.44 -15.55
C MET A 73 -9.16 -13.45 -16.26
N ARG A 74 -8.39 -12.37 -16.18
CA ARG A 74 -7.06 -12.24 -16.78
C ARG A 74 -5.99 -11.95 -15.75
N SER A 75 -4.78 -12.45 -16.03
CA SER A 75 -3.61 -12.16 -15.21
C SER A 75 -3.17 -10.69 -15.36
N GLN A 76 -2.45 -10.18 -14.38
CA GLN A 76 -1.81 -8.86 -14.44
C GLN A 76 -0.86 -8.79 -15.66
N GLY A 77 -1.00 -7.71 -16.45
CA GLY A 77 -0.17 -7.45 -17.64
C GLY A 77 -0.89 -7.55 -18.98
N ASP A 78 -2.10 -8.09 -19.03
CA ASP A 78 -2.94 -8.01 -20.23
C ASP A 78 -3.63 -6.64 -20.30
N ASP A 79 -3.63 -6.05 -21.51
CA ASP A 79 -4.25 -4.75 -21.79
C ASP A 79 -5.71 -4.74 -21.32
N ASP A 80 -6.09 -3.75 -20.52
CA ASP A 80 -7.34 -3.65 -19.71
C ASP A 80 -8.64 -3.53 -20.55
N ARG A 81 -8.55 -3.78 -21.85
CA ARG A 81 -9.67 -3.65 -22.78
C ARG A 81 -10.47 -4.95 -22.88
N GLY A 82 -11.53 -5.03 -22.06
CA GLY A 82 -12.56 -6.09 -22.19
C GLY A 82 -12.29 -7.36 -21.38
N SER A 83 -11.61 -7.27 -20.27
CA SER A 83 -11.48 -8.36 -19.30
C SER A 83 -12.74 -8.45 -18.43
N GLY A 84 -13.44 -9.58 -18.51
CA GLY A 84 -14.47 -9.91 -17.54
C GLY A 84 -13.91 -10.22 -16.17
N ALA A 85 -14.78 -10.23 -15.17
CA ALA A 85 -14.46 -10.71 -13.83
C ALA A 85 -15.40 -11.88 -13.45
N LEU A 86 -14.88 -12.82 -12.70
CA LEU A 86 -15.66 -13.91 -12.13
C LEU A 86 -16.26 -13.46 -10.80
N LEU A 87 -17.58 -13.47 -10.70
CA LEU A 87 -18.27 -13.28 -9.44
C LEU A 87 -18.45 -14.65 -8.78
N VAL A 88 -17.86 -14.81 -7.60
CA VAL A 88 -17.89 -16.04 -6.81
C VAL A 88 -18.89 -15.87 -5.66
N HIS A 89 -19.93 -16.71 -5.65
CA HIS A 89 -20.91 -16.77 -4.59
C HIS A 89 -20.48 -17.76 -3.49
N PRO A 90 -21.21 -17.82 -2.34
CA PRO A 90 -20.93 -18.75 -1.24
C PRO A 90 -20.75 -20.19 -1.74
N SER A 91 -19.55 -20.72 -1.58
CA SER A 91 -19.11 -22.01 -2.13
C SER A 91 -17.71 -22.34 -1.63
N GLY A 92 -17.24 -23.57 -1.81
CA GLY A 92 -15.86 -23.94 -1.54
C GLY A 92 -14.82 -23.14 -2.34
N LEU A 93 -15.21 -22.53 -3.48
CA LEU A 93 -14.35 -21.62 -4.21
C LEU A 93 -14.21 -20.28 -3.47
N LEU A 94 -15.28 -19.74 -2.88
CA LEU A 94 -15.20 -18.54 -2.06
C LEU A 94 -14.32 -18.79 -0.83
N ASP A 95 -14.47 -19.93 -0.17
CA ASP A 95 -13.63 -20.30 0.97
C ASP A 95 -12.16 -20.34 0.58
N LEU A 96 -11.83 -20.86 -0.60
CA LEU A 96 -10.46 -20.90 -1.11
C LEU A 96 -9.91 -19.49 -1.40
N VAL A 97 -10.69 -18.64 -2.06
CA VAL A 97 -10.28 -17.25 -2.36
C VAL A 97 -10.06 -16.46 -1.08
N SER A 98 -10.95 -16.62 -0.09
CA SER A 98 -10.82 -15.98 1.22
C SER A 98 -9.58 -16.46 1.98
N ALA A 99 -9.31 -17.77 1.97
CA ALA A 99 -8.11 -18.32 2.59
C ALA A 99 -6.82 -17.81 1.95
N ILE A 100 -6.79 -17.67 0.62
CA ILE A 100 -5.66 -17.08 -0.12
C ILE A 100 -5.47 -15.61 0.29
N PHE A 101 -6.54 -14.83 0.39
CA PHE A 101 -6.46 -13.44 0.84
C PHE A 101 -5.86 -13.34 2.24
N GLU A 102 -6.33 -14.15 3.19
CA GLU A 102 -5.83 -14.15 4.58
C GLU A 102 -4.34 -14.54 4.66
N GLU A 103 -3.88 -15.48 3.84
CA GLU A 103 -2.46 -15.85 3.76
C GLU A 103 -1.61 -14.68 3.27
N TYR A 104 -2.06 -14.00 2.20
CA TYR A 104 -1.37 -12.78 1.71
C TYR A 104 -1.47 -11.65 2.73
N TRP A 105 -2.62 -11.46 3.36
CA TRP A 105 -2.80 -10.44 4.40
C TRP A 105 -1.82 -10.64 5.56
N THR A 106 -1.65 -11.86 6.02
CA THR A 106 -0.75 -12.18 7.13
C THR A 106 0.72 -11.97 6.77
N SER A 107 1.10 -12.28 5.53
CA SER A 107 2.48 -12.12 5.04
C SER A 107 2.84 -10.69 4.61
N ALA A 108 1.83 -9.86 4.37
CA ALA A 108 2.02 -8.49 3.89
C ALA A 108 2.47 -7.52 5.01
N THR A 109 3.32 -6.57 4.65
CA THR A 109 3.80 -5.51 5.55
C THR A 109 2.75 -4.42 5.69
N THR A 110 2.38 -4.06 6.92
CA THR A 110 1.44 -2.98 7.20
C THR A 110 1.96 -1.64 6.69
N PHE A 111 1.15 -0.94 5.91
CA PHE A 111 1.41 0.43 5.52
C PHE A 111 0.73 1.39 6.51
N LEU A 112 1.52 2.23 7.17
CA LEU A 112 1.03 3.26 8.08
C LEU A 112 1.38 4.63 7.49
N PRO A 113 0.42 5.34 6.90
CA PRO A 113 0.66 6.70 6.42
C PRO A 113 0.82 7.68 7.59
N ILE A 114 1.54 8.76 7.35
CA ILE A 114 1.93 9.74 8.37
C ILE A 114 1.00 10.94 8.38
N ALA A 115 0.96 11.61 9.55
CA ALA A 115 0.15 12.79 9.89
C ALA A 115 0.31 13.99 8.93
N GLU A 116 -0.70 14.86 8.91
CA GLU A 116 -0.90 15.97 7.94
C GLU A 116 0.15 17.08 7.90
N ALA A 117 1.06 17.15 8.87
CA ALA A 117 2.15 18.12 8.89
C ALA A 117 3.43 17.43 9.39
N PRO A 118 4.22 16.81 8.50
CA PRO A 118 5.37 16.03 8.93
C PRO A 118 6.45 16.92 9.50
N SER A 119 6.87 16.62 10.73
CA SER A 119 8.13 17.13 11.27
C SER A 119 9.31 16.52 10.49
N ALA A 120 10.52 17.06 10.66
CA ALA A 120 11.70 16.44 10.06
C ALA A 120 11.86 14.96 10.47
N ALA A 121 11.49 14.62 11.71
CA ALA A 121 11.53 13.24 12.21
C ALA A 121 10.46 12.35 11.54
N ASP A 122 9.31 12.90 11.20
CA ASP A 122 8.27 12.17 10.48
C ASP A 122 8.69 11.88 9.03
N VAL A 123 9.32 12.85 8.36
CA VAL A 123 9.91 12.63 7.03
C VAL A 123 10.97 11.53 7.04
N ASP A 124 11.80 11.46 8.09
CA ASP A 124 12.81 10.41 8.23
C ASP A 124 12.18 9.04 8.48
N ARG A 125 11.12 8.99 9.28
CA ARG A 125 10.33 7.77 9.52
C ARG A 125 9.68 7.25 8.25
N ASP A 126 9.08 8.15 7.46
CA ASP A 126 8.46 7.79 6.18
C ASP A 126 9.47 7.31 5.17
N LEU A 127 10.59 8.00 5.09
CA LEU A 127 11.69 7.58 4.24
C LEU A 127 12.13 6.16 4.59
N LEU A 128 12.35 5.86 5.87
CA LEU A 128 12.72 4.52 6.32
C LEU A 128 11.66 3.48 5.96
N ARG A 129 10.38 3.78 6.14
CA ARG A 129 9.27 2.89 5.76
C ARG A 129 9.26 2.59 4.28
N LEU A 130 9.36 3.63 3.43
CA LEU A 130 9.41 3.46 1.98
C LEU A 130 10.61 2.61 1.54
N LEU A 131 11.78 2.84 2.12
CA LEU A 131 12.98 2.07 1.84
C LEU A 131 12.84 0.59 2.27
N LEU A 132 12.23 0.32 3.42
CA LEU A 132 11.95 -1.05 3.89
C LEU A 132 10.95 -1.78 2.99
N LEU A 133 10.02 -1.06 2.35
CA LEU A 133 9.10 -1.60 1.36
C LEU A 133 9.75 -1.80 -0.03
N GLY A 134 11.05 -1.49 -0.17
CA GLY A 134 11.81 -1.67 -1.41
C GLY A 134 11.65 -0.53 -2.42
N VAL A 135 11.08 0.61 -2.01
CA VAL A 135 10.93 1.78 -2.87
C VAL A 135 12.28 2.41 -3.19
N THR A 136 12.51 2.81 -4.44
CA THR A 136 13.74 3.47 -4.87
C THR A 136 13.86 4.88 -4.28
N ASP A 137 15.10 5.39 -4.14
CA ASP A 137 15.34 6.77 -3.67
C ASP A 137 14.60 7.81 -4.50
N ALA A 138 14.53 7.60 -5.82
CA ALA A 138 13.84 8.52 -6.72
C ALA A 138 12.32 8.52 -6.48
N ALA A 139 11.74 7.34 -6.30
CA ALA A 139 10.33 7.20 -6.00
C ALA A 139 10.02 7.75 -4.59
N ALA A 140 10.85 7.46 -3.59
CA ALA A 140 10.72 8.03 -2.25
C ALA A 140 10.80 9.57 -2.26
N ALA A 141 11.71 10.14 -3.05
CA ALA A 141 11.81 11.58 -3.23
C ALA A 141 10.52 12.19 -3.80
N ALA A 142 9.95 11.56 -4.84
CA ALA A 142 8.70 11.98 -5.44
C ALA A 142 7.51 11.88 -4.46
N GLN A 143 7.42 10.79 -3.70
CA GLN A 143 6.37 10.56 -2.71
C GLN A 143 6.44 11.54 -1.54
N LEU A 144 7.63 11.86 -1.07
CA LEU A 144 7.85 12.78 0.05
C LEU A 144 7.89 14.26 -0.37
N GLY A 145 7.80 14.57 -1.67
CA GLY A 145 7.87 15.93 -2.18
C GLY A 145 9.22 16.62 -1.95
N ILE A 146 10.31 15.84 -1.85
CA ILE A 146 11.67 16.35 -1.64
C ILE A 146 12.60 15.95 -2.80
N SER A 147 13.79 16.56 -2.88
CA SER A 147 14.75 16.21 -3.93
C SER A 147 15.43 14.85 -3.64
N LEU A 148 15.85 14.15 -4.71
CA LEU A 148 16.66 12.94 -4.60
C LEU A 148 17.92 13.17 -3.75
N ARG A 149 18.57 14.34 -3.92
CA ARG A 149 19.74 14.74 -3.13
C ARG A 149 19.40 14.83 -1.64
N THR A 150 18.20 15.33 -1.32
CA THR A 150 17.72 15.39 0.08
C THR A 150 17.53 13.99 0.66
N VAL A 151 16.94 13.07 -0.11
CA VAL A 151 16.78 11.67 0.30
C VAL A 151 18.15 11.04 0.59
N GLN A 152 19.10 11.14 -0.33
CA GLN A 152 20.43 10.58 -0.18
C GLN A 152 21.17 11.14 1.06
N ARG A 153 21.08 12.46 1.28
CA ARG A 153 21.65 13.09 2.47
C ARG A 153 21.00 12.56 3.75
N ARG A 154 19.66 12.48 3.82
CA ARG A 154 18.96 11.97 5.00
C ARG A 154 19.29 10.51 5.29
N VAL A 155 19.40 9.66 4.26
CA VAL A 155 19.81 8.27 4.43
C VAL A 155 21.22 8.21 5.02
N SER A 156 22.16 9.04 4.56
CA SER A 156 23.50 9.10 5.12
C SER A 156 23.50 9.55 6.59
N GLU A 157 22.74 10.58 6.93
CA GLU A 157 22.57 11.08 8.31
C GLU A 157 21.97 10.01 9.23
N LEU A 158 20.98 9.27 8.75
CA LEU A 158 20.36 8.16 9.48
C LEU A 158 21.33 6.99 9.68
N MET A 159 22.15 6.68 8.68
CA MET A 159 23.19 5.65 8.81
C MET A 159 24.24 6.04 9.84
N GLU A 160 24.67 7.31 9.86
CA GLU A 160 25.59 7.84 10.89
C GLU A 160 24.97 7.74 12.29
N THR A 161 23.71 8.18 12.44
CA THR A 161 22.96 8.12 13.71
C THR A 161 22.78 6.68 14.20
N ALA A 162 22.56 5.75 13.28
CA ALA A 162 22.45 4.32 13.58
C ALA A 162 23.81 3.68 13.89
N GLY A 163 24.92 4.28 13.46
CA GLY A 163 26.25 3.71 13.56
C GLY A 163 26.51 2.56 12.59
N VAL A 164 25.89 2.61 11.39
CA VAL A 164 25.93 1.56 10.37
C VAL A 164 26.53 2.04 9.07
N THR A 165 27.00 1.12 8.23
CA THR A 165 27.70 1.43 6.98
C THR A 165 26.93 1.01 5.74
N THR A 166 25.84 0.24 5.88
CA THR A 166 25.01 -0.21 4.75
C THR A 166 23.55 0.09 4.98
N ARG A 167 22.78 0.27 3.88
CA ARG A 167 21.33 0.47 3.93
C ARG A 167 20.60 -0.71 4.54
N MET A 168 21.08 -1.93 4.30
CA MET A 168 20.50 -3.13 4.90
C MET A 168 20.62 -3.10 6.43
N GLN A 169 21.78 -2.71 6.94
CA GLN A 169 21.97 -2.53 8.38
C GLN A 169 21.10 -1.40 8.92
N LEU A 170 20.95 -0.29 8.17
CA LEU A 170 20.06 0.80 8.56
C LEU A 170 18.62 0.29 8.70
N GLY A 171 18.11 -0.49 7.75
CA GLY A 171 16.79 -1.09 7.84
C GLY A 171 16.61 -1.97 9.08
N ALA A 172 17.58 -2.84 9.36
CA ALA A 172 17.56 -3.69 10.54
C ALA A 172 17.59 -2.88 11.85
N GLU A 173 18.41 -1.82 11.92
CA GLU A 173 18.48 -0.92 13.07
C GLU A 173 17.19 -0.10 13.25
N ALA A 174 16.59 0.36 12.16
CA ALA A 174 15.33 1.11 12.21
C ALA A 174 14.22 0.29 12.86
N VAL A 175 14.09 -0.98 12.47
CA VAL A 175 13.13 -1.92 13.10
C VAL A 175 13.50 -2.19 14.56
N ARG A 176 14.76 -2.49 14.85
CA ARG A 176 15.23 -2.82 16.20
C ARG A 176 15.04 -1.67 17.20
N ARG A 177 15.19 -0.42 16.74
CA ARG A 177 15.05 0.79 17.57
C ARG A 177 13.61 1.37 17.52
N SER A 178 12.69 0.70 16.84
CA SER A 178 11.30 1.18 16.67
C SER A 178 11.24 2.60 16.07
N TRP A 179 12.10 2.87 15.07
CA TRP A 179 12.06 4.11 14.31
C TRP A 179 10.94 4.10 13.24
N VAL A 180 10.42 2.91 12.95
CA VAL A 180 9.37 2.63 11.93
C VAL A 180 8.26 1.79 12.54
#